data_223ee1acf9cfd321c72d4d56808ea7b7
#
_entry.id   223ee1acf9cfd321c72d4d56808ea7b7
#
_cell.length_a   1.000
_cell.length_b   1.000
_cell.length_c   1.000
_cell.angle_alpha   90.00
_cell.angle_beta   90.00
_cell.angle_gamma   90.00
#
_symmetry.space_group_name_H-M   'P 1'
#
loop_
_entity.id
_entity.type
_entity.pdbx_description
1 polymer ?
#
loop_
_entity_poly.entity_id
_entity_poly.type
_entity_poly.pdbx_seq_one_letter_code
_entity_poly.pdbx_strand_id
1 'polypeptide(L)'
;MSAALATVLTFTTPALLSPLTASVPGRNPDAVMATPTAPARRLAVSLLGSVLLSGCHTTTPAQQAPASPAPAITESRIVATQPAATGPGLTPSQRLTALADTVTATPGDATTALPYTYLRTQSWTRATNAITRADLRQWRRDTDGSGQEKVRRLPDLPGLNHQPERHEPALFTRAPETTTEHLSGGLHPYLPEPLPDDAPILADMLASRELANEPAYPRLLANGVVALASTQYLNQAQRATSLRVLAAIPGITYRGQSADIVGRTGLTFTITADGSISQLLVDPRSGEILAAHEWLSGRRPGLFSAVLILERGHTTDTGTILRP
;
A
#
# COMPACT_ATOMS: atom_id res chain seq x y z
N MET A 1 4.21 40.97 4.11
CA MET A 1 2.94 40.24 3.97
C MET A 1 3.07 39.34 2.75
N SER A 2 3.57 38.10 2.94
CA SER A 2 3.75 37.12 1.87
C SER A 2 2.67 36.05 2.02
N ALA A 3 1.82 35.93 1.01
CA ALA A 3 0.81 34.88 0.93
C ALA A 3 1.49 33.60 0.47
N ALA A 4 1.63 32.62 1.36
CA ALA A 4 2.09 31.29 1.02
C ALA A 4 0.97 30.55 0.27
N LEU A 5 1.20 30.22 -1.00
CA LEU A 5 0.36 29.28 -1.76
C LEU A 5 0.64 27.88 -1.23
N ALA A 6 -0.27 27.37 -0.41
CA ALA A 6 -0.28 25.97 -0.04
C ALA A 6 -0.85 25.14 -1.20
N THR A 7 0.03 24.55 -2.00
CA THR A 7 -0.37 23.55 -2.99
C THR A 7 -0.72 22.25 -2.23
N VAL A 8 -1.99 21.99 -2.08
CA VAL A 8 -2.51 20.73 -1.55
C VAL A 8 -2.34 19.67 -2.64
N LEU A 9 -1.30 18.84 -2.54
CA LEU A 9 -1.20 17.60 -3.30
C LEU A 9 -2.25 16.63 -2.74
N THR A 10 -3.42 16.63 -3.34
CA THR A 10 -4.41 15.57 -3.16
C THR A 10 -3.91 14.35 -3.92
N PHE A 11 -3.63 13.26 -3.23
CA PHE A 11 -3.53 11.95 -3.85
C PHE A 11 -4.91 11.59 -4.38
N THR A 12 -5.16 11.96 -5.63
CA THR A 12 -6.30 11.48 -6.38
C THR A 12 -5.99 10.06 -6.80
N THR A 13 -6.71 9.10 -6.25
CA THR A 13 -6.88 7.78 -6.88
C THR A 13 -7.21 8.05 -8.35
N PRO A 14 -6.56 7.42 -9.33
CA PRO A 14 -6.90 7.62 -10.72
C PRO A 14 -8.33 7.12 -10.95
N ALA A 15 -9.27 8.04 -10.96
CA ALA A 15 -10.57 7.81 -11.55
C ALA A 15 -10.37 7.71 -13.06
N LEU A 16 -10.82 6.63 -13.64
CA LEU A 16 -10.88 6.31 -15.06
C LEU A 16 -11.24 7.55 -15.89
N LEU A 17 -10.25 8.17 -16.52
CA LEU A 17 -10.45 9.09 -17.64
C LEU A 17 -10.00 8.36 -18.90
N SER A 18 -10.96 7.80 -19.60
CA SER A 18 -10.79 7.34 -20.98
C SER A 18 -10.38 8.51 -21.85
N PRO A 19 -9.35 8.40 -22.71
CA PRO A 19 -9.02 9.44 -23.66
C PRO A 19 -10.09 9.44 -24.78
N LEU A 20 -10.89 10.48 -24.82
CA LEU A 20 -11.67 10.84 -26.00
C LEU A 20 -10.69 11.34 -27.08
N THR A 21 -10.47 10.54 -28.10
CA THR A 21 -9.83 10.95 -29.36
C THR A 21 -10.64 12.06 -30.00
N ALA A 22 -10.13 13.28 -29.92
CA ALA A 22 -10.67 14.40 -30.66
C ALA A 22 -10.17 14.35 -32.10
N SER A 23 -11.05 13.96 -33.03
CA SER A 23 -10.94 14.20 -34.44
C SER A 23 -11.41 15.63 -34.70
N VAL A 24 -10.54 16.46 -35.28
CA VAL A 24 -10.89 17.80 -35.76
C VAL A 24 -11.45 17.69 -37.17
N PRO A 25 -12.62 18.25 -37.45
CA PRO A 25 -12.87 18.87 -38.76
C PRO A 25 -13.48 20.26 -38.66
N GLY A 26 -12.95 21.15 -39.48
CA GLY A 26 -13.66 22.18 -40.27
C GLY A 26 -14.68 23.07 -39.59
N ARG A 27 -14.29 24.35 -39.51
CA ARG A 27 -15.14 25.51 -39.28
C ARG A 27 -16.34 25.55 -40.21
N ASN A 28 -17.54 25.80 -39.66
CA ASN A 28 -18.58 26.58 -40.31
C ASN A 28 -19.43 27.34 -39.24
N PRO A 29 -19.68 28.64 -39.37
CA PRO A 29 -20.51 29.40 -38.45
C PRO A 29 -21.98 29.40 -38.93
N ASP A 30 -22.91 29.54 -38.00
CA ASP A 30 -24.37 29.73 -38.11
C ASP A 30 -25.20 28.44 -37.83
N ALA A 31 -25.73 28.41 -36.57
CA ALA A 31 -27.11 27.95 -36.32
C ALA A 31 -27.46 28.01 -34.80
N VAL A 32 -28.20 29.00 -34.44
CA VAL A 32 -29.47 29.03 -33.67
C VAL A 32 -29.72 27.96 -32.60
N MET A 33 -30.04 28.49 -31.41
CA MET A 33 -30.54 27.82 -30.19
C MET A 33 -31.60 26.73 -30.40
N ALA A 34 -31.49 25.64 -29.70
CA ALA A 34 -32.61 24.84 -29.18
C ALA A 34 -32.17 23.99 -27.96
N THR A 35 -32.82 24.24 -26.82
CA THR A 35 -32.78 23.40 -25.62
C THR A 35 -33.60 22.12 -25.79
N PRO A 36 -33.16 20.95 -25.36
CA PRO A 36 -34.07 19.86 -25.07
C PRO A 36 -34.10 19.50 -23.58
N THR A 37 -35.30 19.48 -23.09
CA THR A 37 -35.82 18.98 -21.83
C THR A 37 -35.57 17.49 -21.69
N ALA A 38 -35.05 17.05 -20.50
CA ALA A 38 -34.84 15.64 -20.15
C ALA A 38 -36.12 15.04 -19.52
N PRO A 39 -36.49 13.80 -19.83
CA PRO A 39 -37.50 13.08 -19.07
C PRO A 39 -36.88 12.20 -17.98
N ALA A 40 -37.44 12.32 -16.78
CA ALA A 40 -37.19 11.47 -15.62
C ALA A 40 -37.68 10.04 -15.88
N ARG A 41 -36.81 9.05 -15.68
CA ARG A 41 -37.19 7.63 -15.59
C ARG A 41 -37.14 7.14 -14.15
N ARG A 42 -38.32 6.86 -13.61
CA ARG A 42 -38.55 6.10 -12.38
C ARG A 42 -38.22 4.64 -12.64
N LEU A 43 -37.40 4.02 -11.79
CA LEU A 43 -37.25 2.56 -11.78
C LEU A 43 -37.92 2.01 -10.52
N ALA A 44 -38.80 1.05 -10.77
CA ALA A 44 -39.60 0.36 -9.80
C ALA A 44 -38.80 -0.70 -9.06
N VAL A 45 -39.10 -0.80 -7.76
CA VAL A 45 -38.64 -1.86 -6.86
C VAL A 45 -39.56 -3.07 -7.05
N SER A 46 -38.98 -4.26 -7.26
CA SER A 46 -39.67 -5.53 -7.15
C SER A 46 -39.06 -6.39 -6.06
N LEU A 47 -39.84 -6.62 -5.01
CA LEU A 47 -39.65 -7.60 -3.94
C LEU A 47 -40.26 -8.95 -4.39
N LEU A 48 -39.53 -10.04 -4.19
CA LEU A 48 -40.01 -11.44 -4.09
C LEU A 48 -38.79 -12.26 -3.69
N GLY A 49 -38.70 -13.12 -2.72
CA GLY A 49 -39.66 -13.89 -1.98
C GLY A 49 -38.88 -15.06 -1.39
N SER A 50 -39.10 -15.34 -0.13
CA SER A 50 -38.44 -16.35 0.72
C SER A 50 -38.72 -17.79 0.25
N VAL A 51 -37.74 -18.71 0.38
CA VAL A 51 -38.00 -20.13 0.59
C VAL A 51 -36.99 -20.69 1.62
N LEU A 52 -37.54 -21.14 2.74
CA LEU A 52 -36.91 -21.94 3.78
C LEU A 52 -36.90 -23.41 3.34
N LEU A 53 -35.76 -24.07 3.43
CA LEU A 53 -35.68 -25.53 3.46
C LEU A 53 -34.71 -25.97 4.54
N SER A 54 -35.31 -26.51 5.62
CA SER A 54 -34.65 -27.25 6.69
C SER A 54 -34.21 -28.62 6.18
N GLY A 55 -32.93 -28.96 6.36
CA GLY A 55 -32.40 -30.30 6.16
C GLY A 55 -31.55 -30.72 7.36
N CYS A 56 -32.12 -31.58 8.22
CA CYS A 56 -31.38 -32.26 9.28
C CYS A 56 -30.47 -33.35 8.68
N HIS A 57 -29.19 -33.27 8.91
CA HIS A 57 -28.27 -34.40 8.73
C HIS A 57 -27.61 -34.77 10.06
N THR A 58 -27.98 -35.97 10.52
CA THR A 58 -27.36 -36.70 11.61
C THR A 58 -25.96 -37.17 11.24
N THR A 59 -24.94 -36.70 11.97
CA THR A 59 -23.58 -37.17 11.83
C THR A 59 -23.28 -38.27 12.84
N THR A 60 -22.88 -39.43 12.34
CA THR A 60 -22.34 -40.56 13.08
C THR A 60 -20.90 -40.28 13.53
N PRO A 61 -20.50 -40.58 14.78
CA PRO A 61 -19.10 -40.34 15.21
C PRO A 61 -18.17 -41.41 14.61
N ALA A 62 -17.13 -40.92 13.90
CA ALA A 62 -16.06 -41.78 13.42
C ALA A 62 -15.08 -42.12 14.56
N GLN A 63 -14.80 -43.41 14.68
CA GLN A 63 -13.88 -44.04 15.63
C GLN A 63 -12.45 -43.62 15.37
N GLN A 64 -11.78 -43.02 16.36
CA GLN A 64 -10.40 -42.60 16.31
C GLN A 64 -9.46 -43.82 16.35
N ALA A 65 -8.60 -43.98 15.33
CA ALA A 65 -7.51 -44.92 15.30
C ALA A 65 -6.32 -44.42 16.16
N PRO A 66 -5.53 -45.31 16.79
CA PRO A 66 -4.44 -44.88 17.66
C PRO A 66 -3.28 -44.24 16.90
N ALA A 67 -2.83 -43.08 17.39
CA ALA A 67 -1.73 -42.29 16.82
C ALA A 67 -0.40 -43.06 16.96
N SER A 68 0.31 -43.19 15.85
CA SER A 68 1.70 -43.65 15.77
C SER A 68 2.65 -42.59 16.33
N PRO A 69 3.69 -42.92 17.08
CA PRO A 69 4.63 -41.94 17.64
C PRO A 69 5.44 -41.27 16.52
N ALA A 70 5.40 -39.95 16.51
CA ALA A 70 6.17 -39.11 15.59
C ALA A 70 7.67 -39.20 15.93
N PRO A 71 8.59 -39.19 14.92
CA PRO A 71 10.01 -39.13 15.14
C PRO A 71 10.40 -37.80 15.81
N ALA A 72 11.25 -37.88 16.82
CA ALA A 72 11.81 -36.74 17.50
C ALA A 72 12.65 -35.90 16.53
N ILE A 73 12.14 -34.72 16.18
CA ILE A 73 12.89 -33.72 15.42
C ILE A 73 13.90 -33.10 16.40
N THR A 74 15.17 -33.34 16.17
CA THR A 74 16.27 -32.65 16.85
C THR A 74 16.18 -31.17 16.40
N GLU A 75 15.67 -30.31 17.29
CA GLU A 75 15.69 -28.86 17.08
C GLU A 75 17.16 -28.39 17.01
N SER A 76 17.66 -28.20 15.80
CA SER A 76 18.86 -27.37 15.59
C SER A 76 18.48 -25.95 16.02
N ARG A 77 18.91 -25.59 17.21
CA ARG A 77 18.80 -24.25 17.77
C ARG A 77 19.59 -23.29 16.88
N ILE A 78 18.92 -22.73 15.86
CA ILE A 78 19.45 -21.61 15.08
C ILE A 78 19.58 -20.47 16.09
N VAL A 79 20.81 -20.17 16.47
CA VAL A 79 21.13 -18.94 17.21
C VAL A 79 20.74 -17.81 16.25
N ALA A 80 19.57 -17.21 16.48
CA ALA A 80 19.11 -16.06 15.73
C ALA A 80 20.12 -14.93 15.98
N THR A 81 21.01 -14.71 15.02
CA THR A 81 21.91 -13.56 15.02
C THR A 81 21.02 -12.32 15.02
N GLN A 82 21.10 -11.54 16.11
CA GLN A 82 20.32 -10.32 16.28
C GLN A 82 20.66 -9.39 15.09
N PRO A 83 19.67 -8.87 14.37
CA PRO A 83 19.94 -8.00 13.22
C PRO A 83 20.83 -6.82 13.62
N ALA A 84 21.86 -6.51 12.82
CA ALA A 84 22.82 -5.44 13.08
C ALA A 84 22.13 -4.08 13.38
N ALA A 85 20.95 -3.85 12.78
CA ALA A 85 20.13 -2.66 12.98
C ALA A 85 19.53 -2.48 14.39
N THR A 86 19.61 -3.49 15.27
CA THR A 86 19.02 -3.45 16.63
C THR A 86 20.05 -3.13 17.73
N GLY A 87 21.31 -2.88 17.37
CA GLY A 87 22.39 -2.55 18.32
C GLY A 87 22.05 -1.30 19.18
N PRO A 88 22.44 -1.30 20.48
CA PRO A 88 22.29 -0.13 21.32
C PRO A 88 23.18 1.04 20.81
N GLY A 89 22.72 2.28 21.00
CA GLY A 89 23.54 3.49 20.72
C GLY A 89 23.54 3.99 19.25
N LEU A 90 22.94 3.26 18.30
CA LEU A 90 22.84 3.75 16.92
C LEU A 90 21.83 4.90 16.80
N THR A 91 22.20 5.94 16.06
CA THR A 91 21.23 6.96 15.62
C THR A 91 20.19 6.37 14.67
N PRO A 92 19.01 6.99 14.49
CA PRO A 92 17.99 6.51 13.55
C PRO A 92 18.53 6.33 12.12
N SER A 93 19.33 7.28 11.64
CA SER A 93 19.98 7.23 10.32
C SER A 93 20.97 6.07 10.23
N GLN A 94 21.86 5.90 11.21
CA GLN A 94 22.81 4.78 11.26
C GLN A 94 22.08 3.43 11.29
N ARG A 95 20.95 3.34 12.00
CA ARG A 95 20.14 2.14 12.09
C ARG A 95 19.54 1.74 10.74
N LEU A 96 19.01 2.71 10.00
CA LEU A 96 18.47 2.48 8.64
C LEU A 96 19.59 2.15 7.65
N THR A 97 20.74 2.79 7.74
CA THR A 97 21.91 2.47 6.91
C THR A 97 22.42 1.06 7.19
N ALA A 98 22.58 0.67 8.46
CA ALA A 98 22.98 -0.68 8.83
C ALA A 98 21.96 -1.74 8.36
N LEU A 99 20.66 -1.43 8.40
CA LEU A 99 19.63 -2.30 7.84
C LEU A 99 19.77 -2.42 6.32
N ALA A 100 19.98 -1.30 5.61
CA ALA A 100 20.19 -1.32 4.16
C ALA A 100 21.41 -2.17 3.77
N ASP A 101 22.50 -2.07 4.54
CA ASP A 101 23.72 -2.84 4.31
C ASP A 101 23.49 -4.34 4.58
N THR A 102 22.73 -4.67 5.64
CA THR A 102 22.32 -6.05 5.94
C THR A 102 21.46 -6.63 4.82
N VAL A 103 20.47 -5.86 4.34
CA VAL A 103 19.63 -6.25 3.20
C VAL A 103 20.48 -6.48 1.96
N THR A 104 21.42 -5.60 1.66
CA THR A 104 22.32 -5.74 0.50
C THR A 104 23.22 -6.98 0.61
N ALA A 105 23.66 -7.34 1.81
CA ALA A 105 24.54 -8.50 2.04
C ALA A 105 23.81 -9.86 2.06
N THR A 106 22.49 -9.85 2.21
CA THR A 106 21.66 -11.07 2.16
C THR A 106 21.63 -11.62 0.72
N PRO A 107 21.58 -12.95 0.48
CA PRO A 107 21.35 -13.47 -0.86
C PRO A 107 20.12 -12.84 -1.49
N GLY A 108 20.24 -12.43 -2.75
CA GLY A 108 19.17 -11.72 -3.47
C GLY A 108 17.84 -12.49 -3.45
N ASP A 109 16.75 -11.75 -3.54
CA ASP A 109 15.45 -12.35 -3.75
C ASP A 109 15.57 -13.32 -4.93
N ALA A 110 15.09 -14.54 -4.78
CA ALA A 110 14.98 -15.46 -5.91
C ALA A 110 14.05 -14.76 -6.93
N THR A 111 14.65 -14.03 -7.87
CA THR A 111 13.93 -13.44 -9.00
C THR A 111 13.44 -14.59 -9.83
N THR A 112 12.26 -15.05 -9.52
CA THR A 112 11.53 -15.93 -10.39
C THR A 112 11.18 -15.12 -11.61
N ALA A 113 11.52 -15.63 -12.79
CA ALA A 113 11.12 -15.06 -14.09
C ALA A 113 9.59 -15.22 -14.30
N LEU A 114 8.80 -14.90 -13.27
CA LEU A 114 7.35 -14.96 -13.31
C LEU A 114 6.80 -13.65 -13.86
N PRO A 115 5.79 -13.70 -14.72
CA PRO A 115 5.41 -12.57 -15.57
C PRO A 115 4.64 -11.46 -14.85
N TYR A 116 4.08 -11.72 -13.66
CA TYR A 116 3.25 -10.74 -12.95
C TYR A 116 3.86 -10.37 -11.62
N THR A 117 4.03 -9.08 -11.40
CA THR A 117 4.22 -8.51 -10.07
C THR A 117 2.88 -8.53 -9.33
N TYR A 118 2.87 -9.06 -8.12
CA TYR A 118 1.73 -9.12 -7.23
C TYR A 118 1.93 -8.28 -5.98
N LEU A 119 0.93 -7.48 -5.65
CA LEU A 119 0.88 -6.67 -4.44
C LEU A 119 -0.50 -6.78 -3.78
N ARG A 120 -0.52 -6.85 -2.44
CA ARG A 120 -1.73 -6.71 -1.65
C ARG A 120 -1.55 -5.68 -0.56
N THR A 121 -2.43 -4.69 -0.54
CA THR A 121 -2.43 -3.63 0.45
C THR A 121 -3.81 -3.44 1.06
N GLN A 122 -3.83 -3.04 2.33
CA GLN A 122 -5.04 -2.49 2.95
C GLN A 122 -4.79 -1.03 3.30
N SER A 123 -5.76 -0.18 3.05
CA SER A 123 -5.62 1.26 3.24
C SER A 123 -6.83 1.87 3.94
N TRP A 124 -6.53 2.87 4.77
CA TRP A 124 -7.46 3.81 5.39
C TRP A 124 -7.04 5.20 4.97
N THR A 125 -7.82 5.86 4.15
CA THR A 125 -7.43 7.12 3.53
C THR A 125 -8.45 8.19 3.80
N ARG A 126 -7.98 9.37 4.19
CA ARG A 126 -8.80 10.53 4.45
C ARG A 126 -9.51 11.00 3.18
N ALA A 127 -10.83 11.05 3.23
CA ALA A 127 -11.68 11.82 2.33
C ALA A 127 -12.07 13.18 2.98
N THR A 128 -13.06 13.88 2.42
CA THR A 128 -13.42 15.22 2.93
C THR A 128 -13.80 15.22 4.43
N ASN A 129 -14.70 14.33 4.86
CA ASN A 129 -15.17 14.20 6.25
C ASN A 129 -15.31 12.74 6.70
N ALA A 130 -14.60 11.85 6.05
CA ALA A 130 -14.66 10.42 6.30
C ALA A 130 -13.31 9.76 6.06
N ILE A 131 -13.16 8.54 6.53
CA ILE A 131 -12.05 7.63 6.19
C ILE A 131 -12.58 6.54 5.28
N THR A 132 -12.07 6.49 4.06
CA THR A 132 -12.34 5.41 3.11
C THR A 132 -11.45 4.21 3.44
N ARG A 133 -11.96 2.99 3.22
CA ARG A 133 -11.25 1.76 3.55
C ARG A 133 -11.25 0.79 2.39
N ALA A 134 -10.08 0.30 1.98
CA ALA A 134 -9.95 -0.63 0.86
C ALA A 134 -8.90 -1.73 1.12
N ASP A 135 -9.16 -2.94 0.62
CA ASP A 135 -8.20 -4.03 0.42
C ASP A 135 -8.01 -4.18 -1.08
N LEU A 136 -6.83 -3.89 -1.56
CA LEU A 136 -6.44 -3.97 -2.97
C LEU A 136 -5.50 -5.15 -3.16
N ARG A 137 -5.79 -5.97 -4.18
CA ARG A 137 -4.87 -6.94 -4.76
C ARG A 137 -4.66 -6.59 -6.21
N GLN A 138 -3.40 -6.46 -6.61
CA GLN A 138 -3.02 -6.07 -7.96
C GLN A 138 -2.02 -7.07 -8.53
N TRP A 139 -2.28 -7.51 -9.75
CA TRP A 139 -1.35 -8.29 -10.59
C TRP A 139 -1.03 -7.45 -11.81
N ARG A 140 0.19 -6.97 -11.91
CA ARG A 140 0.67 -6.18 -13.05
C ARG A 140 1.68 -7.01 -13.84
N ARG A 141 1.46 -7.15 -15.12
CA ARG A 141 2.46 -7.74 -16.03
C ARG A 141 3.59 -6.75 -16.24
N ASP A 142 4.83 -7.17 -15.96
CA ASP A 142 5.98 -6.27 -15.97
C ASP A 142 6.34 -5.78 -17.36
N THR A 143 6.04 -6.59 -18.42
CA THR A 143 6.42 -6.27 -19.80
C THR A 143 5.55 -5.20 -20.46
N ASP A 144 4.28 -5.08 -20.08
CA ASP A 144 3.33 -4.21 -20.80
C ASP A 144 2.33 -3.47 -19.88
N GLY A 145 2.39 -3.68 -18.58
CA GLY A 145 1.46 -3.04 -17.64
C GLY A 145 0.00 -3.49 -17.79
N SER A 146 -0.28 -4.60 -18.45
CA SER A 146 -1.58 -5.25 -18.39
C SER A 146 -1.74 -5.99 -17.06
N GLY A 147 -2.97 -6.35 -16.70
CA GLY A 147 -3.16 -7.13 -15.47
C GLY A 147 -4.55 -7.04 -14.90
N GLN A 148 -4.65 -7.31 -13.60
CA GLN A 148 -5.93 -7.38 -12.89
C GLN A 148 -5.82 -6.68 -11.53
N GLU A 149 -6.89 -6.00 -11.16
CA GLU A 149 -7.10 -5.49 -9.80
C GLU A 149 -8.34 -6.12 -9.19
N LYS A 150 -8.23 -6.49 -7.90
CA LYS A 150 -9.37 -6.88 -7.07
C LYS A 150 -9.43 -5.97 -5.87
N VAL A 151 -10.56 -5.30 -5.70
CA VAL A 151 -10.78 -4.33 -4.64
C VAL A 151 -11.95 -4.73 -3.77
N ARG A 152 -11.74 -4.77 -2.46
CA ARG A 152 -12.81 -4.87 -1.46
C ARG A 152 -12.89 -3.56 -0.71
N ARG A 153 -14.08 -3.00 -0.59
CA ARG A 153 -14.32 -1.75 0.13
C ARG A 153 -15.22 -2.00 1.33
N LEU A 154 -14.84 -1.45 2.47
CA LEU A 154 -15.72 -1.34 3.63
C LEU A 154 -16.49 -0.01 3.58
N PRO A 155 -17.62 0.11 4.27
CA PRO A 155 -18.31 1.38 4.44
C PRO A 155 -17.37 2.44 5.00
N ASP A 156 -17.49 3.68 4.51
CA ASP A 156 -16.70 4.79 5.00
C ASP A 156 -17.00 5.07 6.47
N LEU A 157 -15.96 5.42 7.23
CA LEU A 157 -16.10 5.83 8.62
C LEU A 157 -16.30 7.34 8.71
N PRO A 158 -17.35 7.81 9.39
CA PRO A 158 -17.57 9.23 9.56
C PRO A 158 -16.50 9.86 10.47
N GLY A 159 -16.08 11.08 10.14
CA GLY A 159 -15.06 11.80 10.87
C GLY A 159 -13.63 11.46 10.44
N LEU A 160 -12.64 12.06 11.12
CA LEU A 160 -11.23 11.98 10.73
C LEU A 160 -10.32 11.39 11.85
N ASN A 161 -10.88 11.22 13.06
CA ASN A 161 -10.14 10.72 14.23
C ASN A 161 -10.29 9.20 14.36
N HIS A 162 -9.98 8.48 13.30
CA HIS A 162 -10.01 7.03 13.32
C HIS A 162 -8.59 6.49 13.37
N GLN A 163 -8.34 5.52 14.24
CA GLN A 163 -7.12 4.73 14.27
C GLN A 163 -7.48 3.29 13.89
N PRO A 164 -6.87 2.72 12.82
CA PRO A 164 -7.16 1.35 12.43
C PRO A 164 -6.92 0.37 13.57
N GLU A 165 -7.87 -0.55 13.78
CA GLU A 165 -7.84 -1.51 14.88
C GLU A 165 -7.55 -2.94 14.39
N ARG A 166 -7.07 -3.80 15.30
CA ARG A 166 -6.67 -5.19 15.00
C ARG A 166 -7.75 -6.04 14.33
N HIS A 167 -9.01 -5.76 14.58
CA HIS A 167 -10.12 -6.54 14.00
C HIS A 167 -10.48 -6.11 12.58
N GLU A 168 -10.12 -4.90 12.15
CA GLU A 168 -10.54 -4.33 10.87
C GLU A 168 -9.99 -5.07 9.65
N PRO A 169 -8.72 -5.53 9.62
CA PRO A 169 -8.21 -6.31 8.49
C PRO A 169 -9.07 -7.52 8.14
N ALA A 170 -9.65 -8.18 9.14
CA ALA A 170 -10.51 -9.33 8.93
C ALA A 170 -11.88 -8.98 8.33
N LEU A 171 -12.37 -7.74 8.50
CA LEU A 171 -13.66 -7.31 7.96
C LEU A 171 -13.65 -7.32 6.42
N PHE A 172 -12.52 -7.04 5.79
CA PHE A 172 -12.41 -7.04 4.33
C PHE A 172 -12.70 -8.41 3.72
N THR A 173 -12.50 -9.52 4.44
CA THR A 173 -12.76 -10.86 3.91
C THR A 173 -14.24 -11.09 3.56
N ARG A 174 -15.13 -10.34 4.21
CA ARG A 174 -16.59 -10.43 4.01
C ARG A 174 -17.15 -9.35 3.08
N ALA A 175 -16.32 -8.35 2.73
CA ALA A 175 -16.73 -7.28 1.84
C ALA A 175 -16.85 -7.78 0.38
N PRO A 176 -17.79 -7.24 -0.40
CA PRO A 176 -17.92 -7.57 -1.82
C PRO A 176 -16.63 -7.20 -2.55
N GLU A 177 -16.23 -8.04 -3.49
CA GLU A 177 -15.03 -7.86 -4.30
C GLU A 177 -15.43 -7.37 -5.70
N THR A 178 -14.77 -6.31 -6.15
CA THR A 178 -14.86 -5.82 -7.53
C THR A 178 -13.58 -6.19 -8.25
N THR A 179 -13.68 -6.82 -9.41
CA THR A 179 -12.55 -7.17 -10.27
C THR A 179 -12.53 -6.24 -11.48
N THR A 180 -11.35 -5.71 -11.80
CA THR A 180 -11.11 -4.89 -12.99
C THR A 180 -9.94 -5.49 -13.77
N GLU A 181 -10.17 -5.76 -15.06
CA GLU A 181 -9.12 -6.17 -15.99
C GLU A 181 -8.52 -4.91 -16.65
N HIS A 182 -7.20 -4.89 -16.75
CA HIS A 182 -6.45 -3.80 -17.37
C HIS A 182 -5.75 -4.30 -18.63
N LEU A 183 -5.95 -3.57 -19.71
CA LEU A 183 -5.23 -3.80 -20.98
C LEU A 183 -3.78 -3.30 -20.85
N SER A 184 -2.96 -3.58 -21.86
CA SER A 184 -1.59 -3.07 -21.97
C SER A 184 -1.54 -1.56 -21.70
N GLY A 185 -0.63 -1.14 -20.80
CA GLY A 185 -0.51 0.24 -20.33
C GLY A 185 -1.58 0.67 -19.32
N GLY A 186 -2.46 -0.22 -18.84
CA GLY A 186 -3.51 0.13 -17.90
C GLY A 186 -3.04 0.23 -16.44
N LEU A 187 -2.00 -0.52 -16.09
CA LEU A 187 -1.35 -0.49 -14.78
C LEU A 187 0.06 0.07 -14.91
N HIS A 188 0.27 1.26 -14.36
CA HIS A 188 1.57 1.92 -14.38
C HIS A 188 2.28 1.73 -13.03
N PRO A 189 3.61 1.55 -13.01
CA PRO A 189 4.37 1.64 -11.79
C PRO A 189 4.33 3.07 -11.24
N TYR A 190 4.54 3.23 -9.93
CA TYR A 190 4.59 4.55 -9.29
C TYR A 190 5.72 5.41 -9.84
N LEU A 191 6.90 4.82 -9.99
CA LEU A 191 8.03 5.43 -10.69
C LEU A 191 8.39 4.60 -11.93
N PRO A 192 8.94 5.24 -12.99
CA PRO A 192 9.45 4.52 -14.16
C PRO A 192 10.51 3.49 -13.76
N GLU A 193 10.47 2.33 -14.39
CA GLU A 193 11.48 1.28 -14.24
C GLU A 193 12.53 1.38 -15.37
N PRO A 194 13.81 1.02 -15.10
CA PRO A 194 14.34 0.54 -13.82
C PRO A 194 14.51 1.66 -12.79
N LEU A 195 14.26 1.33 -11.51
CA LEU A 195 14.54 2.26 -10.42
C LEU A 195 16.06 2.46 -10.23
N PRO A 196 16.53 3.67 -9.86
CA PRO A 196 17.95 3.91 -9.61
C PRO A 196 18.42 3.19 -8.34
N ASP A 197 19.67 2.71 -8.38
CA ASP A 197 20.36 2.14 -7.20
C ASP A 197 21.00 3.23 -6.33
N ASP A 198 21.01 4.47 -6.79
CA ASP A 198 21.55 5.64 -6.07
C ASP A 198 20.44 6.32 -5.26
N ALA A 199 20.64 6.43 -3.94
CA ALA A 199 19.65 7.00 -3.04
C ALA A 199 19.35 8.49 -3.28
N PRO A 200 20.34 9.37 -3.51
CA PRO A 200 20.11 10.73 -3.96
C PRO A 200 19.26 10.86 -5.22
N ILE A 201 19.51 10.05 -6.24
CA ILE A 201 18.72 10.05 -7.47
C ILE A 201 17.28 9.57 -7.19
N LEU A 202 17.12 8.50 -6.42
CA LEU A 202 15.78 8.03 -6.02
C LEU A 202 15.05 9.11 -5.20
N ALA A 203 15.73 9.79 -4.28
CA ALA A 203 15.13 10.87 -3.49
C ALA A 203 14.61 12.01 -4.38
N ASP A 204 15.38 12.41 -5.40
CA ASP A 204 14.97 13.44 -6.37
C ASP A 204 13.74 13.01 -7.21
N MET A 205 13.61 11.73 -7.50
CA MET A 205 12.42 11.19 -8.18
C MET A 205 11.18 11.14 -7.26
N LEU A 206 11.38 10.94 -5.95
CA LEU A 206 10.29 10.87 -4.97
C LEU A 206 9.82 12.27 -4.53
N ALA A 207 10.73 13.22 -4.43
CA ALA A 207 10.45 14.62 -4.10
C ALA A 207 11.50 15.52 -4.75
N SER A 208 11.04 16.50 -5.53
CA SER A 208 11.96 17.42 -6.24
C SER A 208 12.96 18.07 -5.28
N ARG A 209 14.25 18.08 -5.65
CA ARG A 209 15.33 18.73 -4.91
C ARG A 209 15.08 20.23 -4.70
N GLU A 210 14.30 20.86 -5.56
CA GLU A 210 13.90 22.27 -5.40
C GLU A 210 13.14 22.52 -4.10
N LEU A 211 12.46 21.47 -3.59
CA LEU A 211 11.73 21.52 -2.33
C LEU A 211 12.57 21.19 -1.10
N ALA A 212 13.89 20.94 -1.26
CA ALA A 212 14.74 20.44 -0.17
C ALA A 212 14.80 21.39 1.05
N ASN A 213 14.57 22.68 0.86
CA ASN A 213 14.52 23.67 1.93
C ASN A 213 13.10 23.91 2.49
N GLU A 214 12.09 23.26 1.93
CA GLU A 214 10.71 23.41 2.41
C GLU A 214 10.47 22.56 3.66
N PRO A 215 9.72 23.06 4.65
CA PRO A 215 9.38 22.29 5.86
C PRO A 215 8.69 20.94 5.58
N ALA A 216 8.00 20.83 4.45
CA ALA A 216 7.30 19.63 4.02
C ALA A 216 8.21 18.55 3.41
N TYR A 217 9.45 18.88 3.00
CA TYR A 217 10.32 17.99 2.26
C TYR A 217 10.58 16.63 2.94
N PRO A 218 10.87 16.57 4.27
CA PRO A 218 11.02 15.29 4.98
C PRO A 218 9.77 14.41 4.88
N ARG A 219 8.59 15.02 4.96
CA ARG A 219 7.30 14.35 4.82
C ARG A 219 7.10 13.82 3.40
N LEU A 220 7.42 14.63 2.37
CA LEU A 220 7.29 14.24 0.97
C LEU A 220 8.16 13.02 0.65
N LEU A 221 9.42 13.00 1.12
CA LEU A 221 10.31 11.85 0.95
C LEU A 221 9.77 10.59 1.62
N ALA A 222 9.33 10.69 2.88
CA ALA A 222 8.77 9.54 3.60
C ALA A 222 7.53 8.98 2.88
N ASN A 223 6.62 9.86 2.47
CA ASN A 223 5.41 9.47 1.73
C ASN A 223 5.72 8.90 0.35
N GLY A 224 6.74 9.44 -0.33
CA GLY A 224 7.24 8.91 -1.59
C GLY A 224 7.75 7.47 -1.46
N VAL A 225 8.54 7.18 -0.42
CA VAL A 225 9.01 5.80 -0.14
C VAL A 225 7.84 4.87 0.18
N VAL A 226 6.85 5.33 0.97
CA VAL A 226 5.65 4.53 1.28
C VAL A 226 4.82 4.27 0.02
N ALA A 227 4.59 5.30 -0.80
CA ALA A 227 3.86 5.17 -2.06
C ALA A 227 4.55 4.17 -3.00
N LEU A 228 5.87 4.29 -3.16
CA LEU A 228 6.68 3.36 -3.95
C LEU A 228 6.53 1.92 -3.44
N ALA A 229 6.70 1.68 -2.13
CA ALA A 229 6.64 0.35 -1.54
C ALA A 229 5.22 -0.26 -1.56
N SER A 230 4.17 0.56 -1.56
CA SER A 230 2.77 0.11 -1.55
C SER A 230 2.15 -0.11 -2.93
N THR A 231 2.82 0.34 -3.99
CA THR A 231 2.30 0.29 -5.36
C THR A 231 3.24 -0.41 -6.35
N GLN A 232 4.48 -0.69 -5.95
CA GLN A 232 5.49 -1.28 -6.79
C GLN A 232 6.29 -2.35 -6.04
N TYR A 233 6.58 -3.48 -6.68
CA TYR A 233 7.47 -4.47 -6.09
C TYR A 233 8.89 -3.92 -6.04
N LEU A 234 9.50 -3.99 -4.88
CA LEU A 234 10.89 -3.60 -4.69
C LEU A 234 11.75 -4.84 -4.48
N ASN A 235 12.70 -5.07 -5.36
CA ASN A 235 13.73 -6.08 -5.13
C ASN A 235 14.66 -5.66 -3.99
N GLN A 236 15.57 -6.54 -3.61
CA GLN A 236 16.49 -6.34 -2.49
C GLN A 236 17.30 -5.03 -2.61
N ALA A 237 17.89 -4.74 -3.78
CA ALA A 237 18.70 -3.53 -3.99
C ALA A 237 17.84 -2.26 -3.86
N GLN A 238 16.64 -2.28 -4.43
CA GLN A 238 15.67 -1.17 -4.37
C GLN A 238 15.16 -0.92 -2.95
N ARG A 239 14.94 -1.98 -2.15
CA ARG A 239 14.62 -1.84 -0.72
C ARG A 239 15.77 -1.19 0.04
N ALA A 240 16.99 -1.66 -0.17
CA ALA A 240 18.18 -1.07 0.46
C ALA A 240 18.35 0.42 0.08
N THR A 241 18.14 0.78 -1.19
CA THR A 241 18.18 2.16 -1.66
C THR A 241 17.09 3.01 -1.00
N SER A 242 15.86 2.50 -0.91
CA SER A 242 14.74 3.17 -0.22
C SER A 242 15.04 3.41 1.27
N LEU A 243 15.68 2.46 1.95
CA LEU A 243 16.13 2.63 3.34
C LEU A 243 17.20 3.72 3.48
N ARG A 244 18.11 3.84 2.51
CA ARG A 244 19.13 4.93 2.48
C ARG A 244 18.47 6.29 2.24
N VAL A 245 17.43 6.37 1.41
CA VAL A 245 16.62 7.60 1.28
C VAL A 245 16.01 7.97 2.64
N LEU A 246 15.37 7.03 3.34
CA LEU A 246 14.82 7.27 4.68
C LEU A 246 15.92 7.69 5.68
N ALA A 247 17.11 7.07 5.62
CA ALA A 247 18.23 7.41 6.50
C ALA A 247 18.74 8.86 6.32
N ALA A 248 18.54 9.43 5.14
CA ALA A 248 18.94 10.80 4.83
C ALA A 248 17.87 11.84 5.25
N ILE A 249 16.68 11.44 5.68
CA ILE A 249 15.62 12.37 6.10
C ILE A 249 16.02 13.07 7.40
N PRO A 250 16.11 14.43 7.41
CA PRO A 250 16.41 15.18 8.63
C PRO A 250 15.33 14.96 9.70
N GLY A 251 15.77 14.79 10.95
CA GLY A 251 14.86 14.69 12.08
C GLY A 251 14.09 13.36 12.19
N ILE A 252 14.44 12.35 11.37
CA ILE A 252 13.88 11.01 11.56
C ILE A 252 14.23 10.47 12.94
N THR A 253 13.28 9.86 13.62
CA THR A 253 13.45 9.31 14.98
C THR A 253 13.13 7.82 15.01
N TYR A 254 13.86 7.06 15.82
CA TYR A 254 13.61 5.65 16.09
C TYR A 254 12.78 5.50 17.37
N ARG A 255 11.69 4.75 17.32
CA ARG A 255 10.74 4.53 18.43
C ARG A 255 10.81 3.13 19.04
N GLY A 256 11.78 2.33 18.64
CA GLY A 256 11.87 0.95 19.09
C GLY A 256 11.19 -0.03 18.14
N GLN A 257 10.92 -1.23 18.65
CA GLN A 257 10.14 -2.24 17.94
C GLN A 257 8.67 -2.12 18.32
N SER A 258 7.80 -2.28 17.34
CA SER A 258 6.35 -2.39 17.58
C SER A 258 5.73 -3.42 16.63
N ALA A 259 4.48 -3.77 16.89
CA ALA A 259 3.71 -4.60 15.98
C ALA A 259 2.68 -3.75 15.23
N ASP A 260 2.41 -4.09 13.96
CA ASP A 260 1.25 -3.57 13.24
C ASP A 260 -0.06 -4.22 13.70
N ILE A 261 -1.17 -3.78 13.13
CA ILE A 261 -2.50 -4.26 13.52
C ILE A 261 -2.78 -5.71 13.10
N VAL A 262 -1.97 -6.32 12.22
CA VAL A 262 -2.02 -7.75 11.90
C VAL A 262 -0.99 -8.57 12.68
N GLY A 263 -0.22 -7.95 13.59
CA GLY A 263 0.67 -8.61 14.53
C GLY A 263 2.11 -8.82 14.03
N ARG A 264 2.51 -8.24 12.87
CA ARG A 264 3.89 -8.33 12.38
C ARG A 264 4.76 -7.32 13.12
N THR A 265 5.88 -7.78 13.68
CA THR A 265 6.81 -6.93 14.42
C THR A 265 7.86 -6.32 13.49
N GLY A 266 8.15 -5.03 13.68
CA GLY A 266 9.17 -4.31 12.92
C GLY A 266 9.83 -3.19 13.70
N LEU A 267 10.82 -2.53 13.08
CA LEU A 267 11.47 -1.32 13.56
C LEU A 267 10.58 -0.11 13.24
N THR A 268 10.29 0.69 14.24
CA THR A 268 9.40 1.84 14.09
C THR A 268 10.20 3.13 13.97
N PHE A 269 9.95 3.87 12.89
CA PHE A 269 10.52 5.19 12.65
C PHE A 269 9.42 6.23 12.53
N THR A 270 9.69 7.46 13.00
CA THR A 270 8.76 8.59 12.86
C THR A 270 9.45 9.80 12.28
N ILE A 271 8.73 10.51 11.44
CA ILE A 271 9.10 11.79 10.86
C ILE A 271 8.01 12.80 11.23
N THR A 272 8.41 13.93 11.81
CA THR A 272 7.49 15.04 12.13
C THR A 272 7.87 16.22 11.28
N ALA A 273 7.00 16.61 10.37
CA ALA A 273 7.25 17.71 9.44
C ALA A 273 5.92 18.32 8.98
N ASP A 274 5.88 19.64 8.79
CA ASP A 274 4.76 20.39 8.20
C ASP A 274 3.39 20.02 8.83
N GLY A 275 3.32 19.97 10.16
CA GLY A 275 2.08 19.64 10.88
C GLY A 275 1.59 18.20 10.66
N SER A 276 2.47 17.31 10.26
CA SER A 276 2.22 15.88 10.06
C SER A 276 3.18 15.04 10.92
N ILE A 277 2.72 13.88 11.33
CA ILE A 277 3.52 12.83 11.96
C ILE A 277 3.35 11.58 11.11
N SER A 278 4.41 11.19 10.40
CA SER A 278 4.47 9.94 9.64
C SER A 278 5.18 8.89 10.47
N GLN A 279 4.58 7.70 10.61
CA GLN A 279 5.14 6.54 11.29
C GLN A 279 5.29 5.40 10.29
N LEU A 280 6.48 4.79 10.26
CA LEU A 280 6.84 3.69 9.37
C LEU A 280 7.22 2.48 10.21
N LEU A 281 6.73 1.31 9.83
CA LEU A 281 7.13 0.02 10.38
C LEU A 281 7.93 -0.73 9.33
N VAL A 282 9.20 -1.03 9.63
CA VAL A 282 10.16 -1.66 8.71
C VAL A 282 10.53 -3.05 9.23
N ASP A 283 10.47 -4.06 8.37
CA ASP A 283 10.94 -5.41 8.71
C ASP A 283 12.46 -5.42 8.93
N PRO A 284 12.95 -5.86 10.10
CA PRO A 284 14.37 -5.86 10.41
C PRO A 284 15.20 -6.89 9.62
N ARG A 285 14.57 -7.80 8.89
CA ARG A 285 15.24 -8.84 8.11
C ARG A 285 15.30 -8.51 6.64
N SER A 286 14.14 -8.12 6.07
CA SER A 286 14.00 -7.89 4.63
C SER A 286 14.15 -6.42 4.23
N GLY A 287 14.08 -5.48 5.20
CA GLY A 287 14.04 -4.05 4.93
C GLY A 287 12.74 -3.56 4.31
N GLU A 288 11.72 -4.39 4.28
CA GLU A 288 10.42 -4.08 3.72
C GLU A 288 9.63 -3.11 4.61
N ILE A 289 8.93 -2.15 3.99
CA ILE A 289 7.90 -1.38 4.69
C ILE A 289 6.70 -2.31 4.91
N LEU A 290 6.37 -2.59 6.16
CA LEU A 290 5.21 -3.42 6.53
C LEU A 290 3.95 -2.58 6.65
N ALA A 291 4.08 -1.42 7.27
CA ALA A 291 2.97 -0.50 7.51
C ALA A 291 3.46 0.95 7.55
N ALA A 292 2.59 1.87 7.21
CA ALA A 292 2.80 3.29 7.41
C ALA A 292 1.52 3.97 7.87
N HIS A 293 1.65 4.97 8.74
CA HIS A 293 0.56 5.81 9.22
C HIS A 293 0.97 7.27 9.13
N GLU A 294 0.05 8.13 8.72
CA GLU A 294 0.26 9.57 8.74
C GLU A 294 -0.91 10.27 9.44
N TRP A 295 -0.58 11.14 10.39
CA TRP A 295 -1.51 11.95 11.17
C TRP A 295 -1.24 13.42 10.92
N LEU A 296 -2.30 14.18 10.75
CA LEU A 296 -2.23 15.64 10.69
C LEU A 296 -2.55 16.24 12.06
N SER A 297 -1.78 17.27 12.45
CA SER A 297 -1.96 18.03 13.71
C SER A 297 -2.47 19.47 13.51
N GLY A 298 -2.70 19.90 12.25
CA GLY A 298 -3.09 21.26 11.91
C GLY A 298 -4.57 21.58 12.16
N ARG A 299 -5.15 22.46 11.35
CA ARG A 299 -6.55 22.94 11.48
C ARG A 299 -7.60 21.82 11.45
N ARG A 300 -7.32 20.72 10.80
CA ARG A 300 -8.19 19.53 10.71
C ARG A 300 -7.39 18.31 11.11
N PRO A 301 -7.16 18.11 12.42
CA PRO A 301 -6.35 17.00 12.90
C PRO A 301 -7.02 15.67 12.60
N GLY A 302 -6.24 14.59 12.70
CA GLY A 302 -6.71 13.22 12.52
C GLY A 302 -5.91 12.43 11.50
N LEU A 303 -6.37 11.22 11.20
CA LEU A 303 -5.74 10.32 10.25
C LEU A 303 -5.73 10.96 8.86
N PHE A 304 -4.58 10.99 8.22
CA PHE A 304 -4.43 11.32 6.81
C PHE A 304 -4.43 10.05 5.97
N SER A 305 -3.56 9.10 6.33
CA SER A 305 -3.50 7.80 5.68
C SER A 305 -2.97 6.74 6.65
N ALA A 306 -3.42 5.50 6.48
CA ALA A 306 -2.78 4.31 7.00
C ALA A 306 -2.74 3.26 5.90
N VAL A 307 -1.62 2.57 5.76
CA VAL A 307 -1.45 1.49 4.80
C VAL A 307 -0.76 0.30 5.45
N LEU A 308 -1.28 -0.89 5.17
CA LEU A 308 -0.62 -2.17 5.44
C LEU A 308 -0.21 -2.77 4.10
N ILE A 309 1.04 -3.12 3.94
CA ILE A 309 1.53 -3.88 2.79
C ILE A 309 1.59 -5.33 3.22
N LEU A 310 0.62 -6.13 2.79
CA LEU A 310 0.39 -7.47 3.32
C LEU A 310 1.16 -8.55 2.57
N GLU A 311 1.15 -8.49 1.26
CA GLU A 311 1.75 -9.50 0.40
C GLU A 311 2.40 -8.82 -0.80
N ARG A 312 3.53 -9.37 -1.25
CA ARG A 312 4.23 -8.91 -2.45
C ARG A 312 5.08 -10.03 -3.02
N GLY A 313 5.27 -10.02 -4.31
CA GLY A 313 6.09 -11.02 -5.00
C GLY A 313 5.73 -11.12 -6.47
N HIS A 314 6.04 -12.27 -7.07
CA HIS A 314 5.74 -12.55 -8.46
C HIS A 314 4.86 -13.80 -8.57
N THR A 315 3.98 -13.82 -9.58
CA THR A 315 3.05 -14.94 -9.84
C THR A 315 3.06 -15.33 -11.30
N THR A 316 2.64 -16.55 -11.59
CA THR A 316 2.51 -17.08 -12.96
C THR A 316 1.33 -16.48 -13.72
N ASP A 317 0.28 -16.11 -12.98
CA ASP A 317 -0.98 -15.64 -13.55
C ASP A 317 -1.67 -14.64 -12.62
N THR A 318 -2.71 -13.96 -13.13
CA THR A 318 -3.59 -13.11 -12.36
C THR A 318 -4.53 -13.97 -11.51
N GLY A 319 -4.74 -13.61 -10.24
CA GLY A 319 -5.58 -14.36 -9.31
C GLY A 319 -4.83 -15.34 -8.42
N THR A 320 -3.59 -15.73 -8.73
CA THR A 320 -2.73 -16.47 -7.82
C THR A 320 -2.37 -15.59 -6.61
N ILE A 321 -2.64 -16.10 -5.42
CA ILE A 321 -2.35 -15.45 -4.12
C ILE A 321 -1.11 -16.10 -3.54
N LEU A 322 -0.16 -15.30 -3.09
CA LEU A 322 0.99 -15.80 -2.36
C LEU A 322 0.50 -16.27 -0.99
N ARG A 323 0.92 -17.49 -0.60
CA ARG A 323 0.69 -17.96 0.76
C ARG A 323 1.84 -17.49 1.64
N PRO A 324 1.56 -16.96 2.85
CA PRO A 324 2.57 -16.52 3.79
C PRO A 324 3.47 -17.66 4.24
#